data_5d56868ccae052eb13f14866774e1872
#
_entry.id   5d56868ccae052eb13f14866774e1872
#
_cell.length_a   1.000
_cell.length_b   1.000
_cell.length_c   1.000
_cell.angle_alpha   90.00
_cell.angle_beta   90.00
_cell.angle_gamma   90.00
#
_symmetry.space_group_name_H-M   'P 1'
#
loop_
_entity.id
_entity.type
_entity.pdbx_description
1 polymer ?
#
loop_
_entity_poly.entity_id
_entity_poly.type
_entity_poly.pdbx_seq_one_letter_code
_entity_poly.pdbx_strand_id
1 'polypeptide(L)'
;MGAEPAEKAPVGASPTGASHTSGSAGSSGGSSSGASSSTPSTSAPTTPSATVPSHVPVLPGSSVTGPATKLPGYTDSAPAGEPLAWHAGSPRVEVSGGVDAFAARFDPGAVRFELHAGSQVPGGSGWPGGNAASTSGLLAGWNGGFLMANNASWGGFYLGGHTAFGPLRTGTASEVFYKDGSMDVLAWPGGLPSTDVVGVRQNLALMIDDGKLAADLNDGTAADERTWGFTNNSADVHGNRSGIGVTVDGKVVYAAVHNASPLQLAQYLQRAGAVRAMQLDINFTRPIFGTYADGRWTEPAPWLGPAGRFTSGNERDFVTVYTR
;
A
#
# COMPACT_ATOMS: atom_id res chain seq x y z
N MET A 1 13.55 -32.73 29.71
CA MET A 1 14.49 -31.76 30.30
C MET A 1 15.64 -31.60 29.33
N GLY A 2 15.74 -30.47 28.68
CA GLY A 2 16.79 -30.12 27.72
C GLY A 2 16.64 -28.64 27.45
N ALA A 3 17.49 -27.82 28.04
CA ALA A 3 17.48 -26.39 27.99
C ALA A 3 18.02 -25.89 26.63
N GLU A 4 17.35 -24.94 26.08
CA GLU A 4 17.72 -24.16 24.89
C GLU A 4 18.76 -23.09 25.27
N PRO A 5 19.83 -22.85 24.51
CA PRO A 5 20.80 -21.82 24.81
C PRO A 5 20.36 -20.44 24.30
N ALA A 6 20.43 -19.45 25.17
CA ALA A 6 20.20 -18.04 24.90
C ALA A 6 21.25 -17.47 23.95
N GLU A 7 20.81 -16.76 22.91
CA GLU A 7 21.64 -16.03 21.96
C GLU A 7 21.99 -14.64 22.50
N LYS A 8 23.28 -14.35 22.52
CA LYS A 8 23.88 -13.11 23.00
C LYS A 8 23.76 -11.98 21.98
N ALA A 9 23.31 -10.83 22.42
CA ALA A 9 23.37 -9.57 21.70
C ALA A 9 24.82 -9.03 21.61
N PRO A 10 25.21 -8.36 20.52
CA PRO A 10 26.50 -7.66 20.46
C PRO A 10 26.40 -6.26 21.06
N VAL A 11 27.38 -5.99 21.90
CA VAL A 11 27.61 -4.74 22.64
C VAL A 11 28.15 -3.67 21.68
N GLY A 12 27.72 -2.42 21.90
CA GLY A 12 28.05 -1.25 21.12
C GLY A 12 29.48 -0.76 21.25
N ALA A 13 29.85 0.10 20.29
CA ALA A 13 31.00 0.99 20.37
C ALA A 13 30.55 2.40 20.00
N SER A 14 30.66 3.30 20.95
CA SER A 14 30.58 4.75 20.77
C SER A 14 31.95 5.29 20.29
N PRO A 15 32.00 6.33 19.45
CA PRO A 15 33.18 7.16 19.36
C PRO A 15 32.96 8.50 20.07
N THR A 16 33.96 8.80 20.86
CA THR A 16 34.26 10.03 21.61
C THR A 16 34.50 11.24 20.70
N GLY A 17 34.19 12.41 21.24
CA GLY A 17 34.20 13.70 20.63
C GLY A 17 35.56 14.33 20.34
N ALA A 18 35.50 15.45 19.63
CA ALA A 18 36.50 16.54 19.68
C ALA A 18 35.82 17.88 19.42
N SER A 19 35.99 18.74 20.38
CA SER A 19 35.67 20.16 20.39
C SER A 19 36.81 20.98 19.79
N HIS A 20 36.55 22.09 19.07
CA HIS A 20 37.37 23.33 19.02
C HIS A 20 36.51 24.48 18.54
N THR A 21 36.21 25.39 19.37
CA THR A 21 36.62 26.75 19.72
C THR A 21 36.68 27.76 18.58
N SER A 22 35.82 28.77 18.73
CA SER A 22 35.95 30.24 18.72
C SER A 22 36.67 30.97 17.58
N GLY A 23 36.02 32.03 17.13
CA GLY A 23 36.59 33.15 16.42
C GLY A 23 35.58 34.24 16.13
N SER A 24 35.71 35.33 16.90
CA SER A 24 34.84 36.50 16.93
C SER A 24 35.37 37.64 16.02
N ALA A 25 34.46 38.58 15.75
CA ALA A 25 34.67 40.01 15.47
C ALA A 25 34.69 40.48 14.01
N GLY A 26 33.81 41.44 13.70
CA GLY A 26 34.18 42.77 13.38
C GLY A 26 33.22 43.49 12.44
N SER A 27 32.61 44.50 12.99
CA SER A 27 31.76 45.59 12.54
C SER A 27 32.24 46.39 11.31
N SER A 28 31.26 46.99 10.64
CA SER A 28 31.11 48.40 10.20
C SER A 28 30.37 48.44 8.85
N GLY A 29 29.22 49.06 8.68
CA GLY A 29 29.03 50.48 8.65
C GLY A 29 28.99 50.96 7.21
N GLY A 30 27.81 51.32 6.64
CA GLY A 30 27.76 51.98 5.36
C GLY A 30 26.32 52.13 4.83
N SER A 31 25.69 53.23 5.15
CA SER A 31 24.46 53.70 4.53
C SER A 31 24.74 54.24 3.13
N SER A 32 23.92 53.89 2.15
CA SER A 32 23.63 54.78 1.01
C SER A 32 22.27 54.44 0.38
N SER A 33 21.53 55.49 0.31
CA SER A 33 20.23 55.68 -0.37
C SER A 33 20.32 55.47 -1.87
N GLY A 34 19.23 54.96 -2.46
CA GLY A 34 18.95 55.33 -3.83
C GLY A 34 18.15 54.34 -4.64
N ALA A 35 16.99 54.81 -5.08
CA ALA A 35 16.30 54.50 -6.29
C ALA A 35 15.39 53.24 -6.36
N SER A 36 14.12 53.52 -6.23
CA SER A 36 12.99 52.70 -6.72
C SER A 36 13.09 52.46 -8.21
N SER A 37 13.20 51.23 -8.63
CA SER A 37 12.84 50.80 -9.97
C SER A 37 11.80 49.67 -9.85
N SER A 38 10.58 50.02 -10.21
CA SER A 38 9.46 49.08 -10.37
C SER A 38 9.71 48.23 -11.61
N THR A 39 10.08 46.97 -11.38
CA THR A 39 10.00 45.93 -12.42
C THR A 39 8.64 45.29 -12.37
N PRO A 40 7.97 45.04 -13.52
CA PRO A 40 6.71 44.36 -13.55
C PRO A 40 6.92 42.89 -13.13
N SER A 41 6.18 42.49 -12.09
CA SER A 41 6.08 41.10 -11.64
C SER A 41 5.42 40.27 -12.75
N THR A 42 6.22 39.53 -13.49
CA THR A 42 5.71 38.49 -14.40
C THR A 42 5.26 37.33 -13.48
N SER A 43 3.95 37.25 -13.31
CA SER A 43 3.33 36.09 -12.67
C SER A 43 3.70 34.84 -13.46
N ALA A 44 4.45 33.93 -12.88
CA ALA A 44 4.69 32.62 -13.41
C ALA A 44 3.33 31.92 -13.64
N PRO A 45 3.16 31.19 -14.74
CA PRO A 45 1.93 30.44 -14.96
C PRO A 45 1.79 29.41 -13.84
N THR A 46 0.74 29.56 -13.04
CA THR A 46 0.29 28.54 -12.10
C THR A 46 -0.12 27.32 -12.91
N THR A 47 0.72 26.30 -12.90
CA THR A 47 0.35 24.98 -13.40
C THR A 47 -0.91 24.55 -12.62
N PRO A 48 -2.03 24.22 -13.28
CA PRO A 48 -3.21 23.76 -12.57
C PRO A 48 -2.84 22.52 -11.78
N SER A 49 -3.04 22.58 -10.46
CA SER A 49 -2.88 21.42 -9.60
C SER A 49 -3.87 20.37 -10.06
N ALA A 50 -3.38 19.26 -10.63
CA ALA A 50 -4.23 18.15 -11.01
C ALA A 50 -4.85 17.60 -9.71
N THR A 51 -6.11 17.91 -9.47
CA THR A 51 -6.90 17.27 -8.41
C THR A 51 -7.22 15.84 -8.84
N VAL A 52 -7.03 14.88 -7.97
CA VAL A 52 -7.52 13.52 -8.17
C VAL A 52 -9.02 13.63 -8.47
N PRO A 53 -9.51 13.04 -9.58
CA PRO A 53 -10.94 13.05 -9.84
C PRO A 53 -11.67 12.46 -8.63
N SER A 54 -12.77 13.07 -8.25
CA SER A 54 -13.70 12.48 -7.29
C SER A 54 -13.95 11.03 -7.69
N HIS A 55 -14.01 10.13 -6.71
CA HIS A 55 -14.31 8.73 -6.94
C HIS A 55 -15.43 8.59 -7.99
N VAL A 56 -15.09 8.08 -9.16
CA VAL A 56 -16.07 7.62 -10.12
C VAL A 56 -16.34 6.17 -9.72
N PRO A 57 -17.49 5.86 -9.11
CA PRO A 57 -17.85 4.47 -8.88
C PRO A 57 -17.73 3.76 -10.23
N VAL A 58 -17.06 2.63 -10.29
CA VAL A 58 -17.16 1.74 -11.45
C VAL A 58 -18.61 1.29 -11.44
N LEU A 59 -19.45 1.93 -12.27
CA LEU A 59 -20.86 1.60 -12.36
C LEU A 59 -20.97 0.17 -12.86
N PRO A 60 -21.82 -0.66 -12.25
CA PRO A 60 -22.12 -1.99 -12.77
C PRO A 60 -22.53 -1.86 -14.24
N GLY A 61 -21.78 -2.50 -15.14
CA GLY A 61 -22.06 -2.48 -16.58
C GLY A 61 -21.33 -1.40 -17.39
N SER A 62 -20.49 -0.57 -16.79
CA SER A 62 -19.56 0.26 -17.55
C SER A 62 -18.44 -0.63 -18.10
N SER A 63 -18.69 -1.25 -19.25
CA SER A 63 -17.59 -1.67 -20.11
C SER A 63 -16.76 -0.40 -20.38
N VAL A 64 -15.49 -0.39 -20.01
CA VAL A 64 -14.53 0.62 -20.44
C VAL A 64 -14.32 0.39 -21.94
N THR A 65 -15.26 0.86 -22.75
CA THR A 65 -15.19 0.88 -24.21
C THR A 65 -14.63 2.23 -24.66
N GLY A 66 -13.39 2.52 -24.21
CA GLY A 66 -12.51 3.42 -24.94
C GLY A 66 -11.61 2.56 -25.82
N PRO A 67 -11.10 3.07 -26.96
CA PRO A 67 -10.04 2.37 -27.65
C PRO A 67 -8.91 2.17 -26.63
N ALA A 68 -8.62 0.90 -26.31
CA ALA A 68 -7.58 0.53 -25.39
C ALA A 68 -6.26 1.09 -25.92
N THR A 69 -5.90 2.28 -25.46
CA THR A 69 -4.56 2.80 -25.71
C THR A 69 -3.67 1.92 -24.86
N LYS A 70 -2.98 1.01 -25.50
CA LYS A 70 -2.05 0.09 -24.85
C LYS A 70 -1.07 0.93 -24.04
N LEU A 71 -1.22 0.93 -22.72
CA LEU A 71 -0.29 1.62 -21.85
C LEU A 71 1.07 0.94 -22.01
N PRO A 72 2.16 1.71 -22.15
CA PRO A 72 3.49 1.14 -22.21
C PRO A 72 3.74 0.28 -20.96
N GLY A 73 4.22 -0.93 -21.16
CA GLY A 73 4.58 -1.80 -20.06
C GLY A 73 3.54 -2.85 -19.64
N TYR A 74 2.40 -2.96 -20.32
CA TYR A 74 1.40 -4.00 -20.03
C TYR A 74 1.23 -4.98 -21.18
N THR A 75 0.92 -6.22 -20.85
CA THR A 75 0.70 -7.32 -21.81
C THR A 75 -0.75 -7.77 -21.81
N ASP A 76 -1.28 -8.14 -22.99
CA ASP A 76 -2.62 -8.70 -23.15
C ASP A 76 -2.66 -10.20 -22.84
N SER A 77 -2.00 -10.64 -21.77
CA SER A 77 -1.98 -12.04 -21.37
C SER A 77 -3.31 -12.45 -20.76
N ALA A 78 -3.87 -13.54 -21.24
CA ALA A 78 -5.01 -14.17 -20.56
C ALA A 78 -4.57 -14.64 -19.16
N PRO A 79 -5.51 -14.65 -18.16
CA PRO A 79 -5.21 -15.20 -16.85
C PRO A 79 -4.64 -16.60 -16.94
N ALA A 80 -3.59 -16.90 -16.19
CA ALA A 80 -3.07 -18.25 -16.09
C ALA A 80 -4.02 -19.11 -15.25
N GLY A 81 -4.87 -19.88 -15.90
CA GLY A 81 -5.82 -20.78 -15.26
C GLY A 81 -7.25 -20.24 -15.17
N GLU A 82 -8.14 -21.08 -14.64
CA GLU A 82 -9.56 -20.77 -14.51
C GLU A 82 -9.84 -19.69 -13.46
N PRO A 83 -10.93 -18.91 -13.63
CA PRO A 83 -11.40 -17.99 -12.59
C PRO A 83 -11.61 -18.70 -11.26
N LEU A 84 -11.40 -17.97 -10.15
CA LEU A 84 -11.59 -18.54 -8.83
C LEU A 84 -13.08 -18.80 -8.55
N ALA A 85 -13.37 -19.93 -7.94
CA ALA A 85 -14.71 -20.23 -7.40
C ALA A 85 -14.85 -19.56 -6.03
N TRP A 86 -15.94 -18.84 -5.82
CA TRP A 86 -16.20 -18.09 -4.59
C TRP A 86 -17.25 -18.76 -3.72
N HIS A 87 -17.06 -18.73 -2.41
CA HIS A 87 -18.00 -19.20 -1.40
C HIS A 87 -18.03 -18.27 -0.18
N ALA A 88 -19.09 -18.32 0.60
CA ALA A 88 -19.17 -17.50 1.81
C ALA A 88 -18.14 -17.98 2.85
N GLY A 89 -17.22 -17.07 3.25
CA GLY A 89 -16.23 -17.31 4.29
C GLY A 89 -16.69 -16.80 5.66
N SER A 90 -17.42 -15.68 5.66
CA SER A 90 -18.07 -15.08 6.83
C SER A 90 -19.17 -14.14 6.33
N PRO A 91 -20.00 -13.55 7.19
CA PRO A 91 -20.97 -12.57 6.74
C PRO A 91 -20.29 -11.45 5.92
N ARG A 92 -20.78 -11.25 4.68
CA ARG A 92 -20.30 -10.21 3.73
C ARG A 92 -18.86 -10.38 3.23
N VAL A 93 -18.22 -11.51 3.48
CA VAL A 93 -16.90 -11.85 2.96
C VAL A 93 -16.99 -13.13 2.17
N GLU A 94 -16.69 -13.07 0.88
CA GLU A 94 -16.54 -14.24 0.04
C GLU A 94 -15.07 -14.65 0.01
N VAL A 95 -14.79 -15.93 0.04
CA VAL A 95 -13.43 -16.47 0.01
C VAL A 95 -13.27 -17.51 -1.09
N SER A 96 -12.04 -17.72 -1.52
CA SER A 96 -11.67 -18.72 -2.49
C SER A 96 -10.25 -19.21 -2.21
N GLY A 97 -9.93 -20.44 -2.64
CA GLY A 97 -8.59 -21.00 -2.55
C GLY A 97 -8.42 -21.97 -1.38
N GLY A 98 -7.18 -22.16 -0.97
CA GLY A 98 -6.77 -23.17 0.03
C GLY A 98 -5.52 -22.73 0.79
N VAL A 99 -4.75 -23.73 1.28
CA VAL A 99 -3.62 -23.48 2.19
C VAL A 99 -2.50 -22.67 1.55
N ASP A 100 -2.18 -22.91 0.28
CA ASP A 100 -1.04 -22.25 -0.39
C ASP A 100 -1.40 -20.91 -1.04
N ALA A 101 -2.67 -20.70 -1.32
CA ALA A 101 -3.15 -19.42 -1.85
C ALA A 101 -4.61 -19.23 -1.51
N PHE A 102 -4.98 -18.02 -1.12
CA PHE A 102 -6.38 -17.68 -0.89
C PHE A 102 -6.66 -16.26 -1.36
N ALA A 103 -7.94 -15.98 -1.62
CA ALA A 103 -8.45 -14.64 -1.86
C ALA A 103 -9.70 -14.39 -1.02
N ALA A 104 -9.88 -13.15 -0.64
CA ALA A 104 -11.11 -12.64 -0.02
C ALA A 104 -11.69 -11.52 -0.88
N ARG A 105 -13.02 -11.51 -1.06
CA ARG A 105 -13.72 -10.54 -1.88
C ARG A 105 -14.78 -9.82 -1.08
N PHE A 106 -14.86 -8.50 -1.27
CA PHE A 106 -15.71 -7.60 -0.52
C PHE A 106 -16.57 -6.76 -1.46
N ASP A 107 -17.86 -6.69 -1.19
CA ASP A 107 -18.78 -5.78 -1.89
C ASP A 107 -18.76 -4.40 -1.21
N PRO A 108 -18.27 -3.33 -1.87
CA PRO A 108 -18.23 -1.99 -1.29
C PRO A 108 -19.61 -1.41 -1.00
N GLY A 109 -20.68 -1.96 -1.58
CA GLY A 109 -22.06 -1.63 -1.22
C GLY A 109 -22.48 -2.15 0.17
N ALA A 110 -21.83 -3.22 0.64
CA ALA A 110 -22.14 -3.88 1.91
C ALA A 110 -21.13 -3.59 3.02
N VAL A 111 -19.91 -3.15 2.68
CA VAL A 111 -18.84 -2.90 3.63
C VAL A 111 -18.22 -1.53 3.44
N ARG A 112 -17.46 -1.07 4.45
CA ARG A 112 -16.59 0.09 4.38
C ARG A 112 -15.16 -0.29 4.77
N PHE A 113 -14.21 0.44 4.24
CA PHE A 113 -12.78 0.23 4.45
C PHE A 113 -12.18 1.38 5.24
N GLU A 114 -11.26 1.07 6.15
CA GLU A 114 -10.50 2.05 6.92
C GLU A 114 -9.02 1.78 6.85
N LEU A 115 -8.24 2.79 6.48
CA LEU A 115 -6.79 2.77 6.56
C LEU A 115 -6.35 3.21 7.94
N HIS A 116 -5.46 2.46 8.55
CA HIS A 116 -4.87 2.77 9.85
C HIS A 116 -3.35 2.92 9.73
N ALA A 117 -2.80 3.87 10.45
CA ALA A 117 -1.38 3.90 10.67
C ALA A 117 -1.01 2.93 11.81
N GLY A 118 0.18 2.37 11.72
CA GLY A 118 0.74 1.63 12.84
C GLY A 118 1.29 2.55 13.93
N SER A 119 1.65 1.99 15.07
CA SER A 119 2.23 2.74 16.19
C SER A 119 3.66 3.22 15.92
N GLN A 120 4.35 2.64 14.92
CA GLN A 120 5.71 2.98 14.52
C GLN A 120 5.81 3.42 13.06
N VAL A 121 4.95 2.91 12.18
CA VAL A 121 5.03 3.14 10.73
C VAL A 121 3.62 3.37 10.16
N PRO A 122 3.44 4.32 9.25
CA PRO A 122 4.41 5.31 8.86
C PRO A 122 4.72 6.24 10.02
N GLY A 123 6.01 6.43 10.32
CA GLY A 123 6.45 7.38 11.33
C GLY A 123 6.64 8.75 10.70
N GLY A 124 6.73 9.77 11.51
CA GLY A 124 7.04 11.11 11.08
C GLY A 124 6.71 12.15 12.15
N SER A 125 7.30 13.33 12.03
CA SER A 125 7.04 14.44 12.95
C SER A 125 5.55 14.82 12.88
N GLY A 126 4.89 14.80 14.03
CA GLY A 126 3.47 15.14 14.14
C GLY A 126 2.49 14.03 13.80
N TRP A 127 2.96 12.83 13.49
CA TRP A 127 2.06 11.67 13.31
C TRP A 127 1.49 11.21 14.66
N PRO A 128 0.18 11.09 14.82
CA PRO A 128 -0.43 10.79 16.12
C PRO A 128 -0.23 9.34 16.59
N GLY A 129 0.46 8.52 15.81
CA GLY A 129 0.56 7.07 16.04
C GLY A 129 -0.67 6.32 15.54
N GLY A 130 -0.56 4.99 15.52
CA GLY A 130 -1.64 4.12 15.12
C GLY A 130 -2.51 3.71 16.30
N ASN A 131 -3.78 3.59 16.06
CA ASN A 131 -4.74 3.08 17.03
C ASN A 131 -5.12 1.65 16.67
N ALA A 132 -5.43 0.86 17.68
CA ALA A 132 -6.09 -0.42 17.48
C ALA A 132 -7.45 -0.22 16.78
N ALA A 133 -7.81 -1.15 15.90
CA ALA A 133 -9.09 -1.12 15.22
C ALA A 133 -10.25 -1.35 16.20
N SER A 134 -11.36 -0.67 15.97
CA SER A 134 -12.62 -0.97 16.68
C SER A 134 -13.11 -2.36 16.31
N THR A 135 -13.67 -3.08 17.27
CA THR A 135 -14.30 -4.39 17.03
C THR A 135 -15.76 -4.30 16.60
N SER A 136 -16.38 -3.13 16.74
CA SER A 136 -17.78 -2.94 16.37
C SER A 136 -17.98 -2.97 14.87
N GLY A 137 -18.68 -3.98 14.37
CA GLY A 137 -18.92 -4.19 12.95
C GLY A 137 -17.70 -4.65 12.15
N LEU A 138 -16.60 -5.00 12.82
CA LEU A 138 -15.39 -5.51 12.17
C LEU A 138 -15.64 -6.85 11.50
N LEU A 139 -15.13 -7.01 10.27
CA LEU A 139 -15.30 -8.21 9.45
C LEU A 139 -13.97 -8.85 9.05
N ALA A 140 -12.97 -8.03 8.71
CA ALA A 140 -11.68 -8.50 8.23
C ALA A 140 -10.60 -7.40 8.36
N GLY A 141 -9.34 -7.79 8.15
CA GLY A 141 -8.24 -6.85 8.06
C GLY A 141 -7.01 -7.48 7.41
N TRP A 142 -6.15 -6.61 6.88
CA TRP A 142 -4.85 -6.99 6.29
C TRP A 142 -3.78 -5.94 6.55
N ASN A 143 -2.53 -6.36 6.50
CA ASN A 143 -1.40 -5.44 6.60
C ASN A 143 -1.27 -4.56 5.35
N GLY A 144 -0.74 -3.36 5.50
CA GLY A 144 -0.36 -2.49 4.40
C GLY A 144 0.82 -3.04 3.59
N GLY A 145 1.41 -2.18 2.77
CA GLY A 145 2.53 -2.54 1.89
C GLY A 145 3.89 -2.59 2.59
N PHE A 146 4.93 -2.40 1.82
CA PHE A 146 6.32 -2.43 2.28
C PHE A 146 6.62 -1.40 3.37
N LEU A 147 7.60 -1.70 4.19
CA LEU A 147 8.08 -0.79 5.21
C LEU A 147 8.70 0.45 4.56
N MET A 148 7.98 1.56 4.59
CA MET A 148 8.38 2.80 3.89
C MET A 148 9.70 3.36 4.38
N ALA A 149 10.05 3.16 5.65
CA ALA A 149 11.32 3.59 6.21
C ALA A 149 12.54 2.96 5.49
N ASN A 150 12.37 1.81 4.85
CA ASN A 150 13.46 1.15 4.13
C ASN A 150 13.73 1.83 2.77
N ASN A 151 12.70 2.32 2.10
CA ASN A 151 12.87 3.01 0.83
C ASN A 151 11.67 3.91 0.50
N ALA A 152 11.85 5.21 0.63
CA ALA A 152 10.82 6.19 0.28
C ALA A 152 10.43 6.19 -1.21
N SER A 153 11.21 5.54 -2.09
CA SER A 153 10.87 5.45 -3.51
C SER A 153 9.67 4.55 -3.79
N TRP A 154 9.30 3.67 -2.86
CA TRP A 154 8.15 2.77 -3.00
C TRP A 154 6.80 3.49 -2.95
N GLY A 155 6.74 4.70 -2.41
CA GLY A 155 5.54 5.51 -2.40
C GLY A 155 5.38 6.37 -1.16
N GLY A 156 4.25 7.07 -1.07
CA GLY A 156 3.87 7.91 0.05
C GLY A 156 2.71 7.33 0.85
N PHE A 157 2.43 8.00 1.98
CA PHE A 157 1.30 7.69 2.85
C PHE A 157 0.60 8.98 3.26
N TYR A 158 -0.71 9.02 3.05
CA TYR A 158 -1.59 10.14 3.41
C TYR A 158 -2.75 9.61 4.23
N LEU A 159 -3.07 10.27 5.33
CA LEU A 159 -4.21 9.92 6.17
C LEU A 159 -4.66 11.15 6.98
N GLY A 160 -5.97 11.29 7.15
CA GLY A 160 -6.54 12.32 8.02
C GLY A 160 -6.25 13.76 7.59
N GLY A 161 -6.06 13.99 6.28
CA GLY A 161 -5.88 15.35 5.74
C GLY A 161 -4.42 15.79 5.60
N HIS A 162 -3.44 14.95 5.91
CA HIS A 162 -2.02 15.29 5.75
C HIS A 162 -1.17 14.11 5.28
N THR A 163 -0.06 14.42 4.64
CA THR A 163 0.96 13.43 4.26
C THR A 163 1.75 13.01 5.49
N ALA A 164 1.69 11.73 5.82
CA ALA A 164 2.38 11.17 6.97
C ALA A 164 3.80 10.71 6.65
N PHE A 165 4.04 10.29 5.40
CA PHE A 165 5.35 9.82 4.96
C PHE A 165 5.54 10.07 3.46
N GLY A 166 6.58 10.82 3.10
CA GLY A 166 6.95 11.12 1.72
C GLY A 166 5.83 11.79 0.90
N PRO A 167 6.15 12.40 -0.22
CA PRO A 167 5.12 12.88 -1.13
C PRO A 167 4.42 11.70 -1.79
N LEU A 168 3.11 11.86 -2.08
CA LEU A 168 2.43 10.96 -2.98
C LEU A 168 3.06 11.07 -4.38
N ARG A 169 3.41 9.95 -4.96
CA ARG A 169 4.16 9.87 -6.23
C ARG A 169 3.23 9.53 -7.38
N THR A 170 3.29 10.33 -8.43
CA THR A 170 2.56 10.08 -9.68
C THR A 170 2.98 8.73 -10.28
N GLY A 171 2.01 7.97 -10.79
CA GLY A 171 2.21 6.66 -11.41
C GLY A 171 2.39 5.50 -10.41
N THR A 172 2.54 5.79 -9.12
CA THR A 172 2.67 4.75 -8.09
C THR A 172 1.32 4.12 -7.77
N ALA A 173 1.27 2.80 -7.68
CA ALA A 173 0.08 2.06 -7.29
C ALA A 173 -0.38 2.47 -5.89
N SER A 174 -1.66 2.70 -5.73
CA SER A 174 -2.25 3.33 -4.56
C SER A 174 -3.56 2.67 -4.16
N GLU A 175 -3.66 2.23 -2.91
CA GLU A 175 -4.94 2.08 -2.23
C GLU A 175 -5.45 3.48 -1.87
N VAL A 176 -6.63 3.82 -2.33
CA VAL A 176 -7.26 5.13 -2.10
C VAL A 176 -8.55 4.93 -1.33
N PHE A 177 -8.68 5.56 -0.20
CA PHE A 177 -9.82 5.44 0.72
C PHE A 177 -10.64 6.72 0.70
N TYR A 178 -11.95 6.59 0.60
CA TYR A 178 -12.89 7.70 0.45
C TYR A 178 -13.76 7.90 1.70
N LYS A 179 -14.30 9.12 1.86
CA LYS A 179 -15.16 9.51 2.99
C LYS A 179 -16.42 8.63 3.10
N ASP A 180 -16.90 8.13 1.97
CA ASP A 180 -18.07 7.24 1.96
C ASP A 180 -17.74 5.81 2.41
N GLY A 181 -16.48 5.55 2.77
CA GLY A 181 -16.00 4.24 3.21
C GLY A 181 -15.68 3.29 2.06
N SER A 182 -15.79 3.70 0.81
CA SER A 182 -15.31 2.92 -0.32
C SER A 182 -13.79 3.03 -0.46
N MET A 183 -13.19 2.12 -1.25
CA MET A 183 -11.80 2.21 -1.65
C MET A 183 -11.62 1.85 -3.12
N ASP A 184 -10.53 2.30 -3.71
CA ASP A 184 -10.09 1.95 -5.05
C ASP A 184 -8.59 1.61 -5.08
N VAL A 185 -8.15 0.94 -6.14
CA VAL A 185 -6.75 0.68 -6.44
C VAL A 185 -6.44 1.29 -7.81
N LEU A 186 -5.49 2.24 -7.84
CA LEU A 186 -5.16 2.96 -9.07
C LEU A 186 -3.69 3.42 -9.08
N ALA A 187 -3.19 3.74 -10.28
CA ALA A 187 -1.95 4.51 -10.39
C ALA A 187 -2.25 5.97 -10.04
N TRP A 188 -1.52 6.53 -9.05
CA TRP A 188 -1.76 7.89 -8.59
C TRP A 188 -1.60 8.90 -9.72
N PRO A 189 -2.60 9.73 -10.02
CA PRO A 189 -2.54 10.65 -11.15
C PRO A 189 -1.61 11.86 -10.90
N GLY A 190 -1.16 12.06 -9.68
CA GLY A 190 -0.40 13.23 -9.24
C GLY A 190 -1.24 14.25 -8.49
N GLY A 191 -0.58 15.26 -7.95
CA GLY A 191 -1.23 16.30 -7.18
C GLY A 191 -1.61 15.91 -5.75
N LEU A 192 -2.33 16.81 -5.09
CA LEU A 192 -2.86 16.59 -3.75
C LEU A 192 -4.17 15.79 -3.80
N PRO A 193 -4.46 14.98 -2.76
CA PRO A 193 -5.74 14.30 -2.65
C PRO A 193 -6.91 15.30 -2.68
N SER A 194 -8.00 14.91 -3.34
CA SER A 194 -9.26 15.66 -3.25
C SER A 194 -9.82 15.60 -1.83
N THR A 195 -10.77 16.49 -1.55
CA THR A 195 -11.42 16.55 -0.23
C THR A 195 -12.19 15.28 0.13
N ASP A 196 -12.51 14.43 -0.83
CA ASP A 196 -13.22 13.16 -0.60
C ASP A 196 -12.29 12.01 -0.26
N VAL A 197 -10.98 12.17 -0.49
CA VAL A 197 -9.96 11.18 -0.13
C VAL A 197 -9.57 11.37 1.33
N VAL A 198 -9.72 10.34 2.13
CA VAL A 198 -9.34 10.31 3.55
C VAL A 198 -8.06 9.54 3.83
N GLY A 199 -7.64 8.67 2.91
CA GLY A 199 -6.41 7.91 3.03
C GLY A 199 -5.84 7.51 1.68
N VAL A 200 -4.50 7.44 1.57
CA VAL A 200 -3.78 6.87 0.44
C VAL A 200 -2.58 6.11 0.94
N ARG A 201 -2.46 4.87 0.52
CA ARG A 201 -1.30 4.02 0.77
C ARG A 201 -0.70 3.58 -0.55
N GLN A 202 0.52 4.05 -0.85
CA GLN A 202 1.21 3.73 -2.09
C GLN A 202 2.20 2.58 -1.91
N ASN A 203 2.34 1.73 -2.93
CA ASN A 203 3.38 0.70 -2.96
C ASN A 203 3.70 0.28 -4.39
N LEU A 204 4.92 0.59 -4.88
CA LEU A 204 5.42 0.17 -6.19
C LEU A 204 4.55 0.63 -7.38
N ALA A 205 4.47 -0.18 -8.43
CA ALA A 205 3.61 0.02 -9.59
C ALA A 205 2.37 -0.89 -9.52
N LEU A 206 1.39 -0.66 -10.40
CA LEU A 206 0.30 -1.61 -10.59
C LEU A 206 0.85 -2.90 -11.21
N MET A 207 0.48 -4.04 -10.65
CA MET A 207 0.73 -5.37 -11.23
C MET A 207 -0.25 -5.67 -12.37
N ILE A 208 -1.46 -5.15 -12.23
CA ILE A 208 -2.53 -5.27 -13.24
C ILE A 208 -3.09 -3.87 -13.47
N ASP A 209 -3.26 -3.51 -14.74
CA ASP A 209 -3.98 -2.30 -15.15
C ASP A 209 -4.84 -2.61 -16.38
N ASP A 210 -6.10 -2.20 -16.35
CA ASP A 210 -7.10 -2.52 -17.40
C ASP A 210 -7.15 -4.03 -17.72
N GLY A 211 -7.02 -4.89 -16.70
CA GLY A 211 -7.00 -6.34 -16.82
C GLY A 211 -5.69 -6.94 -17.36
N LYS A 212 -4.70 -6.12 -17.68
CA LYS A 212 -3.43 -6.52 -18.29
C LYS A 212 -2.33 -6.57 -17.24
N LEU A 213 -1.46 -7.57 -17.33
CA LEU A 213 -0.30 -7.72 -16.46
C LEU A 213 0.80 -6.72 -16.83
N ALA A 214 1.51 -6.19 -15.83
CA ALA A 214 2.72 -5.42 -16.05
C ALA A 214 3.76 -6.26 -16.82
N ALA A 215 4.43 -5.66 -17.80
CA ALA A 215 5.31 -6.39 -18.73
C ALA A 215 6.62 -6.87 -18.08
N ASP A 216 7.00 -6.28 -16.96
CA ASP A 216 8.20 -6.62 -16.18
C ASP A 216 7.93 -7.64 -15.06
N LEU A 217 6.70 -8.13 -14.94
CA LEU A 217 6.40 -9.27 -14.08
C LEU A 217 7.02 -10.52 -14.68
N ASN A 218 7.86 -11.16 -13.91
CA ASN A 218 8.45 -12.44 -14.32
C ASN A 218 8.48 -13.42 -13.12
N ASP A 219 8.91 -14.64 -13.39
CA ASP A 219 8.84 -15.77 -12.46
C ASP A 219 10.20 -16.08 -11.83
N GLY A 220 10.97 -15.09 -11.49
CA GLY A 220 12.13 -15.34 -10.66
C GLY A 220 13.47 -14.89 -11.19
N THR A 221 13.58 -13.73 -11.79
CA THR A 221 14.87 -13.15 -12.15
C THR A 221 15.25 -11.97 -11.24
N ALA A 222 16.55 -11.65 -11.20
CA ALA A 222 17.08 -10.51 -10.46
C ALA A 222 16.50 -9.14 -10.89
N ALA A 223 15.83 -9.05 -12.03
CA ALA A 223 15.12 -7.85 -12.46
C ALA A 223 13.89 -7.56 -11.58
N ASP A 224 13.21 -8.60 -11.10
CA ASP A 224 12.04 -8.46 -10.22
C ASP A 224 12.37 -7.87 -8.86
N GLU A 225 13.58 -8.10 -8.40
CA GLU A 225 14.03 -7.60 -7.09
C GLU A 225 13.90 -6.09 -6.97
N ARG A 226 14.25 -5.35 -8.01
CA ARG A 226 14.25 -3.89 -8.00
C ARG A 226 12.88 -3.30 -8.20
N THR A 227 12.04 -3.99 -8.94
CA THR A 227 10.71 -3.49 -9.32
C THR A 227 9.63 -3.95 -8.35
N TRP A 228 9.71 -5.22 -7.90
CA TRP A 228 8.62 -5.89 -7.18
C TRP A 228 8.96 -6.27 -5.74
N GLY A 229 10.06 -5.73 -5.23
CA GLY A 229 10.51 -5.94 -3.87
C GLY A 229 11.30 -7.22 -3.70
N PHE A 230 12.15 -7.19 -2.70
CA PHE A 230 13.28 -8.05 -2.51
C PHE A 230 13.16 -8.91 -1.25
N THR A 231 13.60 -10.15 -1.32
CA THR A 231 13.70 -11.05 -0.18
C THR A 231 15.15 -11.33 0.19
N ASN A 232 15.70 -10.51 1.10
CA ASN A 232 16.92 -10.80 1.85
C ASN A 232 18.14 -11.35 1.06
N ASN A 233 18.62 -10.63 0.04
CA ASN A 233 19.87 -10.96 -0.69
C ASN A 233 19.90 -12.35 -1.38
N SER A 234 18.80 -13.03 -1.58
CA SER A 234 18.76 -14.24 -2.37
C SER A 234 18.43 -13.94 -3.83
N ALA A 235 18.94 -14.72 -4.73
CA ALA A 235 18.52 -14.70 -6.14
C ALA A 235 17.10 -15.25 -6.34
N ASP A 236 16.48 -15.73 -5.27
CA ASP A 236 15.13 -16.28 -5.27
C ASP A 236 14.13 -15.17 -4.91
N VAL A 237 13.27 -14.83 -5.86
CA VAL A 237 12.20 -13.82 -5.68
C VAL A 237 10.94 -14.42 -5.07
N HIS A 238 10.95 -15.72 -4.76
CA HIS A 238 9.81 -16.36 -4.12
C HIS A 238 9.70 -15.98 -2.65
N GLY A 239 8.50 -15.68 -2.24
CA GLY A 239 8.16 -15.31 -0.85
C GLY A 239 6.66 -15.34 -0.62
N ASN A 240 6.24 -15.22 0.62
CA ASN A 240 4.82 -15.04 0.91
C ASN A 240 4.42 -13.64 0.48
N ARG A 241 3.55 -13.54 -0.50
CA ARG A 241 3.14 -12.27 -1.10
C ARG A 241 1.67 -12.00 -0.88
N SER A 242 1.33 -10.75 -0.64
CA SER A 242 -0.05 -10.29 -0.63
C SER A 242 -0.25 -9.15 -1.62
N GLY A 243 -1.49 -8.99 -2.07
CA GLY A 243 -1.90 -7.93 -2.96
C GLY A 243 -3.38 -7.62 -2.83
N ILE A 244 -3.74 -6.48 -3.37
CA ILE A 244 -5.09 -5.95 -3.38
C ILE A 244 -5.46 -5.51 -4.78
N GLY A 245 -6.71 -5.66 -5.15
CA GLY A 245 -7.19 -5.21 -6.45
C GLY A 245 -8.67 -4.89 -6.42
N VAL A 246 -9.15 -4.38 -7.54
CA VAL A 246 -10.56 -4.10 -7.78
C VAL A 246 -11.02 -4.79 -9.05
N THR A 247 -12.23 -5.32 -9.01
CA THR A 247 -12.88 -6.00 -10.13
C THR A 247 -13.64 -5.00 -11.02
N VAL A 248 -14.07 -5.44 -12.20
CA VAL A 248 -14.85 -4.61 -13.12
C VAL A 248 -16.19 -4.16 -12.53
N ASP A 249 -16.78 -4.95 -11.62
CA ASP A 249 -18.01 -4.62 -10.89
C ASP A 249 -17.74 -3.87 -9.56
N GLY A 250 -16.51 -3.41 -9.35
CA GLY A 250 -16.14 -2.56 -8.21
C GLY A 250 -15.90 -3.30 -6.90
N LYS A 251 -15.90 -4.62 -6.88
CA LYS A 251 -15.56 -5.38 -5.67
C LYS A 251 -14.07 -5.26 -5.38
N VAL A 252 -13.73 -5.24 -4.10
CA VAL A 252 -12.36 -5.24 -3.62
C VAL A 252 -11.91 -6.69 -3.41
N VAL A 253 -10.74 -7.03 -3.91
CA VAL A 253 -10.17 -8.38 -3.81
C VAL A 253 -8.82 -8.32 -3.13
N TYR A 254 -8.69 -8.95 -1.96
CA TYR A 254 -7.40 -9.25 -1.34
C TYR A 254 -6.96 -10.66 -1.74
N ALA A 255 -5.69 -10.84 -1.99
CA ALA A 255 -5.09 -12.16 -2.22
C ALA A 255 -3.77 -12.30 -1.47
N ALA A 256 -3.48 -13.52 -1.03
CA ALA A 256 -2.18 -13.90 -0.53
C ALA A 256 -1.76 -15.27 -1.06
N VAL A 257 -0.49 -15.39 -1.46
CA VAL A 257 0.08 -16.59 -2.08
C VAL A 257 1.38 -16.94 -1.36
N HIS A 258 1.47 -18.20 -0.95
CA HIS A 258 2.62 -18.76 -0.26
C HIS A 258 3.74 -19.03 -1.25
N ASN A 259 4.97 -18.63 -0.89
CA ASN A 259 6.17 -18.89 -1.67
C ASN A 259 6.02 -18.59 -3.18
N ALA A 260 5.54 -17.40 -3.49
CA ALA A 260 5.18 -16.98 -4.83
C ALA A 260 6.12 -15.91 -5.40
N SER A 261 6.29 -15.95 -6.72
CA SER A 261 6.85 -14.84 -7.48
C SER A 261 5.85 -13.68 -7.64
N PRO A 262 6.29 -12.48 -8.05
CA PRO A 262 5.40 -11.38 -8.40
C PRO A 262 4.37 -11.76 -9.48
N LEU A 263 4.81 -12.50 -10.50
CA LEU A 263 3.94 -12.96 -11.58
C LEU A 263 2.84 -13.90 -11.07
N GLN A 264 3.17 -14.83 -10.20
CA GLN A 264 2.20 -15.76 -9.62
C GLN A 264 1.15 -15.04 -8.76
N LEU A 265 1.54 -14.04 -7.97
CA LEU A 265 0.58 -13.19 -7.24
C LEU A 265 -0.34 -12.44 -8.21
N ALA A 266 0.22 -11.80 -9.25
CA ALA A 266 -0.56 -11.04 -10.22
C ALA A 266 -1.55 -11.92 -10.97
N GLN A 267 -1.14 -13.10 -11.42
CA GLN A 267 -2.01 -14.08 -12.07
C GLN A 267 -3.12 -14.57 -11.12
N TYR A 268 -2.82 -14.73 -9.84
CA TYR A 268 -3.82 -15.12 -8.87
C TYR A 268 -4.87 -14.02 -8.64
N LEU A 269 -4.44 -12.76 -8.54
CA LEU A 269 -5.34 -11.59 -8.49
C LEU A 269 -6.19 -11.45 -9.76
N GLN A 270 -5.61 -11.71 -10.94
CA GLN A 270 -6.33 -11.68 -12.22
C GLN A 270 -7.40 -12.78 -12.28
N ARG A 271 -7.08 -14.00 -11.82
CA ARG A 271 -8.07 -15.08 -11.67
C ARG A 271 -9.17 -14.76 -10.65
N ALA A 272 -8.85 -13.97 -9.63
CA ALA A 272 -9.81 -13.47 -8.66
C ALA A 272 -10.72 -12.36 -9.24
N GLY A 273 -10.50 -11.94 -10.48
CA GLY A 273 -11.29 -10.95 -11.20
C GLY A 273 -10.76 -9.53 -11.14
N ALA A 274 -9.57 -9.31 -10.58
CA ALA A 274 -9.01 -7.97 -10.52
C ALA A 274 -8.67 -7.43 -11.91
N VAL A 275 -9.10 -6.20 -12.20
CA VAL A 275 -8.77 -5.45 -13.41
C VAL A 275 -7.73 -4.36 -13.14
N ARG A 276 -7.59 -3.95 -11.88
CA ARG A 276 -6.46 -3.19 -11.35
C ARG A 276 -6.01 -3.84 -10.07
N ALA A 277 -4.70 -3.99 -9.90
CA ALA A 277 -4.15 -4.60 -8.69
C ALA A 277 -2.73 -4.12 -8.40
N MET A 278 -2.38 -4.15 -7.11
CA MET A 278 -1.05 -3.84 -6.61
C MET A 278 -0.58 -4.87 -5.59
N GLN A 279 0.74 -5.01 -5.47
CA GLN A 279 1.33 -5.78 -4.39
C GLN A 279 1.28 -4.98 -3.09
N LEU A 280 1.03 -5.66 -1.99
CA LEU A 280 1.10 -5.10 -0.64
C LEU A 280 2.41 -5.47 0.03
N ASP A 281 2.51 -6.66 0.60
CA ASP A 281 3.70 -7.08 1.35
C ASP A 281 4.34 -8.33 0.73
N ILE A 282 5.64 -8.46 0.99
CA ILE A 282 6.42 -9.66 0.73
C ILE A 282 7.18 -10.00 2.00
N ASN A 283 6.99 -11.21 2.50
CA ASN A 283 7.68 -11.64 3.70
C ASN A 283 7.67 -13.17 3.78
N PHE A 284 8.76 -13.78 4.27
CA PHE A 284 8.78 -15.22 4.55
C PHE A 284 7.86 -15.62 5.70
N THR A 285 7.48 -14.67 6.53
CA THR A 285 6.74 -14.95 7.76
C THR A 285 5.43 -14.19 7.92
N ARG A 286 5.06 -13.20 7.06
CA ARG A 286 4.02 -12.26 7.45
C ARG A 286 3.32 -11.39 6.40
N PRO A 287 2.68 -11.86 5.36
CA PRO A 287 1.39 -11.27 5.05
C PRO A 287 0.43 -11.56 6.20
N ILE A 288 -0.29 -10.54 6.64
CA ILE A 288 -1.30 -10.71 7.69
C ILE A 288 -2.65 -10.49 7.05
N PHE A 289 -3.52 -11.47 7.20
CA PHE A 289 -4.94 -11.37 6.88
C PHE A 289 -5.73 -12.19 7.88
N GLY A 290 -6.86 -11.67 8.29
CA GLY A 290 -7.84 -12.44 9.06
C GLY A 290 -9.25 -11.95 8.83
N THR A 291 -10.20 -12.84 9.04
CA THR A 291 -11.61 -12.50 9.21
C THR A 291 -11.93 -12.40 10.71
N TYR A 292 -12.85 -11.53 11.07
CA TYR A 292 -13.28 -11.31 12.44
C TYR A 292 -14.76 -11.64 12.61
N ALA A 293 -15.05 -12.59 13.46
CA ALA A 293 -16.41 -12.98 13.82
C ALA A 293 -16.45 -13.48 15.27
N ASP A 294 -17.55 -13.27 15.96
CA ASP A 294 -17.79 -13.76 17.33
C ASP A 294 -16.67 -13.37 18.32
N GLY A 295 -16.10 -12.17 18.16
CA GLY A 295 -15.04 -11.67 19.02
C GLY A 295 -13.65 -12.26 18.73
N ARG A 296 -13.45 -12.98 17.64
CA ARG A 296 -12.22 -13.69 17.32
C ARG A 296 -11.76 -13.46 15.89
N TRP A 297 -10.44 -13.42 15.72
CA TRP A 297 -9.78 -13.48 14.43
C TRP A 297 -9.58 -14.92 13.99
N THR A 298 -9.69 -15.14 12.68
CA THR A 298 -9.39 -16.41 12.02
C THR A 298 -8.53 -16.14 10.79
N GLU A 299 -7.32 -16.68 10.78
CA GLU A 299 -6.43 -16.67 9.63
C GLU A 299 -6.72 -17.87 8.73
N PRO A 300 -6.95 -17.67 7.42
CA PRO A 300 -7.31 -18.77 6.50
C PRO A 300 -6.16 -19.73 6.18
N ALA A 301 -4.90 -19.36 6.52
CA ALA A 301 -3.73 -20.18 6.27
C ALA A 301 -2.70 -20.07 7.40
N PRO A 302 -2.01 -21.17 7.74
CA PRO A 302 -1.10 -21.21 8.92
C PRO A 302 0.18 -20.40 8.75
N TRP A 303 0.54 -20.02 7.54
CA TRP A 303 1.71 -19.18 7.25
C TRP A 303 1.43 -17.67 7.32
N LEU A 304 0.19 -17.29 7.54
CA LEU A 304 -0.18 -15.89 7.79
C LEU A 304 0.21 -15.46 9.20
N GLY A 305 0.59 -14.20 9.33
CA GLY A 305 0.82 -13.60 10.64
C GLY A 305 -0.48 -13.39 11.42
N PRO A 306 -0.38 -13.25 12.75
CA PRO A 306 -1.56 -13.17 13.61
C PRO A 306 -2.32 -11.86 13.43
N ALA A 307 -3.58 -11.93 12.98
CA ALA A 307 -4.46 -10.79 12.74
C ALA A 307 -4.94 -10.10 14.04
N GLY A 308 -4.84 -10.78 15.18
CA GLY A 308 -5.22 -10.23 16.49
C GLY A 308 -4.54 -8.91 16.85
N ARG A 309 -3.36 -8.63 16.25
CA ARG A 309 -2.64 -7.37 16.44
C ARG A 309 -3.39 -6.15 15.86
N PHE A 310 -4.29 -6.31 14.92
CA PHE A 310 -5.10 -5.19 14.41
C PHE A 310 -6.02 -4.60 15.47
N THR A 311 -6.47 -5.38 16.42
CA THR A 311 -7.33 -4.94 17.53
C THR A 311 -6.58 -4.75 18.85
N SER A 312 -5.36 -5.25 19.00
CA SER A 312 -4.53 -5.05 20.19
C SER A 312 -3.43 -3.99 20.02
N GLY A 313 -3.17 -3.57 18.80
CA GLY A 313 -2.12 -2.61 18.40
C GLY A 313 -1.14 -3.24 17.40
N ASN A 314 -0.94 -2.57 16.27
CA ASN A 314 0.00 -2.98 15.23
C ASN A 314 1.09 -1.91 15.06
N GLU A 315 2.32 -2.34 14.86
CA GLU A 315 3.45 -1.44 14.64
C GLU A 315 3.43 -0.81 13.24
N ARG A 316 2.85 -1.52 12.28
CA ARG A 316 2.78 -1.13 10.86
C ARG A 316 1.36 -0.73 10.47
N ASP A 317 1.28 0.01 9.37
CA ASP A 317 0.02 0.37 8.74
C ASP A 317 -0.78 -0.86 8.31
N PHE A 318 -2.10 -0.74 8.36
CA PHE A 318 -3.03 -1.83 8.05
C PHE A 318 -4.38 -1.29 7.61
N VAL A 319 -5.17 -2.16 7.03
CA VAL A 319 -6.55 -1.87 6.59
C VAL A 319 -7.52 -2.77 7.32
N THR A 320 -8.67 -2.24 7.66
CA THR A 320 -9.79 -3.02 8.22
C THR A 320 -11.06 -2.82 7.42
N VAL A 321 -11.91 -3.83 7.48
CA VAL A 321 -13.21 -3.89 6.80
C VAL A 321 -14.30 -3.98 7.84
N TYR A 322 -15.30 -3.13 7.70
CA TYR A 322 -16.43 -3.08 8.61
C TYR A 322 -17.76 -3.23 7.85
N THR A 323 -18.79 -3.61 8.55
CA THR A 323 -20.17 -3.47 8.02
C THR A 323 -20.49 -2.01 7.75
N ARG A 324 -21.25 -1.73 6.71
CA ARG A 324 -21.91 -0.44 6.48
C ARG A 324 -23.11 -0.29 7.39
#